data_b90dd9fa4aa2dcb738eaefb46f98f7d0
#
_entry.id   b90dd9fa4aa2dcb738eaefb46f98f7d0
#
_cell.length_a   1.000
_cell.length_b   1.000
_cell.length_c   1.000
_cell.angle_alpha   90.00
_cell.angle_beta   90.00
_cell.angle_gamma   90.00
#
_symmetry.space_group_name_H-M   'P 1'
#
loop_
_entity.id
_entity.type
_entity.pdbx_description
1 polymer ?
#
loop_
_entity_poly.entity_id
_entity_poly.type
_entity_poly.pdbx_seq_one_letter_code
_entity_poly.pdbx_strand_id
1 'polypeptide(L)'
;MIKNMPMQMKGMLRMDSLGMAIKTGGYIQSSMAGSACALSITATKGKDRKEGWVTCGSYQFPLETLKLGDGKSLVMASREPKRFASKVNIYTQDGKNILTEIEVNKPFKVNGWKIYQLSYNEQMGKWSNVSVFELVRDPWLSVVYVGIYLLIIGAIGMFLTASKKKEN
;
A
#
# COMPACT_ATOMS: atom_id res chain seq x y z
N MET A 1 -8.89 22.03 -10.05
CA MET A 1 -10.29 21.77 -9.58
C MET A 1 -10.20 20.87 -8.33
N ILE A 2 -10.28 21.47 -7.15
CA ILE A 2 -10.05 20.79 -5.86
C ILE A 2 -11.37 20.15 -5.46
N LYS A 3 -11.44 18.82 -5.54
CA LYS A 3 -12.58 18.07 -5.03
C LYS A 3 -12.37 17.84 -3.53
N ASN A 4 -12.77 18.83 -2.73
CA ASN A 4 -12.93 18.67 -1.29
C ASN A 4 -14.09 17.68 -1.06
N MET A 5 -13.78 16.43 -0.80
CA MET A 5 -14.72 15.53 -0.15
C MET A 5 -14.49 15.62 1.35
N PRO A 6 -15.37 16.24 2.12
CA PRO A 6 -15.40 16.05 3.55
C PRO A 6 -15.95 14.65 3.81
N MET A 7 -15.07 13.69 4.02
CA MET A 7 -15.47 12.42 4.60
C MET A 7 -15.85 12.71 6.05
N GLN A 8 -17.13 12.99 6.30
CA GLN A 8 -17.67 13.11 7.64
C GLN A 8 -17.67 11.72 8.27
N MET A 9 -16.58 11.36 8.93
CA MET A 9 -16.61 10.28 9.90
C MET A 9 -17.31 10.80 11.16
N LYS A 10 -18.64 10.83 11.16
CA LYS A 10 -19.43 10.93 12.38
C LYS A 10 -19.53 9.53 12.98
N GLY A 11 -18.67 9.23 13.92
CA GLY A 11 -18.70 7.99 14.68
C GLY A 11 -18.53 8.27 16.16
N MET A 12 -19.32 7.62 16.99
CA MET A 12 -19.11 7.58 18.44
C MET A 12 -18.42 6.26 18.75
N LEU A 13 -17.12 6.30 19.04
CA LEU A 13 -16.35 5.15 19.51
C LEU A 13 -16.48 5.11 21.04
N ARG A 14 -17.13 4.07 21.55
CA ARG A 14 -17.16 3.78 22.99
C ARG A 14 -15.99 2.89 23.32
N MET A 15 -14.99 3.43 24.00
CA MET A 15 -13.89 2.63 24.53
C MET A 15 -14.21 2.23 25.96
N ASP A 16 -14.85 1.08 26.12
CA ASP A 16 -15.29 0.56 27.41
C ASP A 16 -14.12 0.31 28.38
N SER A 17 -12.92 0.01 27.86
CA SER A 17 -11.70 -0.19 28.64
C SER A 17 -11.17 1.11 29.31
N LEU A 18 -11.59 2.28 28.85
CA LEU A 18 -11.16 3.58 29.40
C LEU A 18 -12.29 4.31 30.15
N GLY A 19 -13.53 3.80 30.11
CA GLY A 19 -14.72 4.46 30.66
C GLY A 19 -14.98 5.85 30.05
N MET A 20 -14.51 6.08 28.83
CA MET A 20 -14.63 7.36 28.11
C MET A 20 -15.49 7.21 26.87
N ALA A 21 -16.32 8.20 26.60
CA ALA A 21 -17.01 8.36 25.34
C ALA A 21 -16.17 9.26 24.42
N ILE A 22 -15.79 8.76 23.25
CA ILE A 22 -15.01 9.50 22.25
C ILE A 22 -15.93 9.82 21.08
N LYS A 23 -16.08 11.12 20.79
CA LYS A 23 -16.82 11.61 19.63
C LYS A 23 -15.83 12.18 18.62
N THR A 24 -15.88 11.68 17.41
CA THR A 24 -15.10 12.23 16.28
C THR A 24 -15.87 13.39 15.66
N GLY A 25 -15.15 14.51 15.44
CA GLY A 25 -15.66 15.71 14.80
C GLY A 25 -15.24 15.81 13.32
N GLY A 26 -14.76 16.98 12.93
CA GLY A 26 -14.30 17.23 11.55
C GLY A 26 -13.00 16.50 11.22
N TYR A 27 -12.93 15.97 10.01
CA TYR A 27 -11.71 15.42 9.42
C TYR A 27 -11.20 16.38 8.35
N ILE A 28 -9.94 16.75 8.43
CA ILE A 28 -9.29 17.64 7.46
C ILE A 28 -8.15 16.87 6.78
N GLN A 29 -8.14 16.91 5.46
CA GLN A 29 -7.05 16.45 4.63
C GLN A 29 -6.82 17.47 3.52
N SER A 30 -5.64 18.06 3.48
CA SER A 30 -5.21 18.92 2.38
C SER A 30 -4.64 18.10 1.24
N SER A 31 -4.74 18.60 0.02
CA SER A 31 -4.07 18.06 -1.18
C SER A 31 -2.62 18.54 -1.31
N MET A 32 -2.19 19.48 -0.46
CA MET A 32 -0.83 20.01 -0.47
C MET A 32 0.18 18.91 -0.13
N ALA A 33 1.30 18.86 -0.87
CA ALA A 33 2.37 17.91 -0.61
C ALA A 33 2.89 18.05 0.83
N GLY A 34 3.02 16.92 1.53
CA GLY A 34 3.47 16.88 2.91
C GLY A 34 2.41 17.27 3.95
N SER A 35 1.18 17.60 3.57
CA SER A 35 0.14 17.90 4.55
C SER A 35 -0.24 16.65 5.37
N ALA A 36 -0.32 16.82 6.70
CA ALA A 36 -0.86 15.81 7.59
C ALA A 36 -2.39 15.81 7.55
N CYS A 37 -3.00 14.65 7.72
CA CYS A 37 -4.43 14.57 7.99
C CYS A 37 -4.68 14.78 9.47
N ALA A 38 -5.75 15.50 9.81
CA ALA A 38 -6.11 15.82 11.18
C ALA A 38 -7.58 15.47 11.44
N LEU A 39 -7.86 15.06 12.67
CA LEU A 39 -9.18 14.70 13.16
C LEU A 39 -9.47 15.48 14.45
N SER A 40 -10.60 16.17 14.49
CA SER A 40 -11.10 16.78 15.71
C SER A 40 -11.74 15.70 16.59
N ILE A 41 -11.37 15.68 17.87
CA ILE A 41 -11.84 14.70 18.83
C ILE A 41 -12.36 15.41 20.09
N THR A 42 -13.52 14.93 20.57
CA THR A 42 -14.04 15.26 21.88
C THR A 42 -14.06 13.98 22.73
N ALA A 43 -13.30 13.97 23.81
CA ALA A 43 -13.28 12.89 24.79
C ALA A 43 -14.03 13.30 26.07
N THR A 44 -15.00 12.52 26.52
CA THR A 44 -15.81 12.80 27.72
C THR A 44 -15.72 11.65 28.71
N LYS A 45 -15.37 11.96 29.96
CA LYS A 45 -15.36 11.02 31.09
C LYS A 45 -16.15 11.64 32.25
N GLY A 46 -17.38 11.18 32.46
CA GLY A 46 -18.27 11.79 33.44
C GLY A 46 -18.55 13.27 33.13
N LYS A 47 -18.09 14.17 34.01
CA LYS A 47 -18.19 15.64 33.81
C LYS A 47 -16.99 16.25 33.07
N ASP A 48 -15.90 15.52 32.96
CA ASP A 48 -14.69 16.00 32.30
C ASP A 48 -14.82 15.86 30.79
N ARG A 49 -14.62 16.97 30.07
CA ARG A 49 -14.61 17.04 28.61
C ARG A 49 -13.29 17.63 28.13
N LYS A 50 -12.65 16.93 27.24
CA LYS A 50 -11.42 17.36 26.54
C LYS A 50 -11.64 17.36 25.05
N GLU A 51 -11.25 18.45 24.41
CA GLU A 51 -11.35 18.63 22.97
C GLU A 51 -10.00 18.98 22.39
N GLY A 52 -9.73 18.54 21.19
CA GLY A 52 -8.51 18.86 20.47
C GLY A 52 -8.43 18.21 19.12
N TRP A 53 -7.37 18.55 18.42
CA TRP A 53 -7.02 17.96 17.15
C TRP A 53 -5.94 16.90 17.36
N VAL A 54 -6.06 15.78 16.65
CA VAL A 54 -5.02 14.76 16.55
C VAL A 54 -4.63 14.59 15.10
N THR A 55 -3.35 14.36 14.85
CA THR A 55 -2.81 14.12 13.52
C THR A 55 -1.84 12.96 13.54
N CYS A 56 -1.82 12.17 12.47
CA CYS A 56 -0.82 11.12 12.29
C CYS A 56 0.57 11.68 11.90
N GLY A 57 0.69 13.00 11.75
CA GLY A 57 1.90 13.62 11.25
C GLY A 57 2.18 13.33 9.78
N SER A 58 3.28 13.84 9.30
CA SER A 58 3.83 13.61 7.95
C SER A 58 5.34 13.86 7.97
N TYR A 59 6.01 13.79 6.82
CA TYR A 59 7.44 14.15 6.74
C TYR A 59 7.72 15.65 7.00
N GLN A 60 6.70 16.52 6.95
CA GLN A 60 6.84 17.95 7.24
C GLN A 60 6.27 18.37 8.59
N PHE A 61 5.29 17.64 9.10
CA PHE A 61 4.56 17.99 10.32
C PHE A 61 4.70 16.92 11.38
N PRO A 62 4.96 17.27 12.64
CA PRO A 62 5.05 16.32 13.73
C PRO A 62 3.70 15.65 14.02
N LEU A 63 3.76 14.52 14.70
CA LEU A 63 2.61 13.84 15.28
C LEU A 63 2.03 14.70 16.42
N GLU A 64 0.72 14.97 16.39
CA GLU A 64 0.02 15.61 17.51
C GLU A 64 -0.97 14.66 18.16
N THR A 65 -1.02 14.70 19.48
CA THR A 65 -1.84 13.80 20.30
C THR A 65 -2.69 14.57 21.28
N LEU A 66 -3.89 14.06 21.58
CA LEU A 66 -4.74 14.61 22.62
C LEU A 66 -4.46 13.92 23.96
N LYS A 67 -3.88 14.64 24.94
CA LYS A 67 -3.61 14.12 26.28
C LYS A 67 -4.91 14.00 27.07
N LEU A 68 -5.24 12.80 27.51
CA LEU A 68 -6.47 12.51 28.28
C LEU A 68 -6.27 12.64 29.79
N GLY A 69 -5.04 12.58 30.29
CA GLY A 69 -4.69 12.46 31.71
C GLY A 69 -4.31 11.02 32.05
N ASP A 70 -3.82 10.80 33.29
CA ASP A 70 -3.40 9.48 33.79
C ASP A 70 -2.36 8.79 32.87
N GLY A 71 -1.47 9.55 32.25
CA GLY A 71 -0.48 9.03 31.31
C GLY A 71 -1.04 8.54 29.99
N LYS A 72 -2.33 8.76 29.70
CA LYS A 72 -3.00 8.30 28.48
C LYS A 72 -3.13 9.41 27.45
N SER A 73 -2.93 9.07 26.19
CA SER A 73 -3.09 9.99 25.06
C SER A 73 -3.82 9.31 23.91
N LEU A 74 -4.64 10.10 23.21
CA LEU A 74 -5.24 9.68 21.95
C LEU A 74 -4.29 10.02 20.81
N VAL A 75 -4.03 9.03 19.94
CA VAL A 75 -3.13 9.12 18.80
C VAL A 75 -3.90 8.73 17.55
N MET A 76 -3.68 9.43 16.46
CA MET A 76 -4.18 9.06 15.16
C MET A 76 -3.17 8.11 14.49
N ALA A 77 -3.57 6.87 14.19
CA ALA A 77 -2.72 5.94 13.46
C ALA A 77 -2.49 6.42 12.01
N SER A 78 -1.29 6.18 11.50
CA SER A 78 -0.98 6.39 10.09
C SER A 78 -1.85 5.49 9.22
N ARG A 79 -2.25 6.00 8.06
CA ARG A 79 -2.97 5.19 7.10
C ARG A 79 -2.03 4.21 6.42
N GLU A 80 -2.38 2.95 6.40
CA GLU A 80 -1.71 1.97 5.58
C GLU A 80 -2.10 2.17 4.11
N PRO A 81 -1.13 2.33 3.21
CA PRO A 81 -1.40 2.43 1.79
C PRO A 81 -1.91 1.09 1.27
N LYS A 82 -3.04 1.11 0.56
CA LYS A 82 -3.63 -0.11 -0.03
C LYS A 82 -2.98 -0.49 -1.36
N ARG A 83 -2.31 0.46 -2.00
CA ARG A 83 -1.78 0.28 -3.35
C ARG A 83 -0.57 1.18 -3.55
N PHE A 84 0.47 0.61 -4.12
CA PHE A 84 1.67 1.33 -4.56
C PHE A 84 1.76 1.22 -6.07
N ALA A 85 1.70 2.35 -6.75
CA ALA A 85 1.76 2.41 -8.21
C ALA A 85 2.37 3.73 -8.66
N SER A 86 3.14 3.68 -9.73
CA SER A 86 3.77 4.85 -10.33
C SER A 86 3.31 5.03 -11.77
N LYS A 87 2.88 6.26 -12.12
CA LYS A 87 2.58 6.62 -13.49
C LYS A 87 3.89 6.97 -14.19
N VAL A 88 4.17 6.28 -15.27
CA VAL A 88 5.42 6.43 -16.02
C VAL A 88 5.14 6.58 -17.51
N ASN A 89 6.04 7.29 -18.17
CA ASN A 89 6.06 7.41 -19.61
C ASN A 89 7.27 6.67 -20.14
N ILE A 90 7.04 5.61 -20.93
CA ILE A 90 8.06 4.71 -21.45
C ILE A 90 8.30 5.07 -22.92
N TYR A 91 9.53 5.46 -23.21
CA TYR A 91 10.01 5.66 -24.57
C TYR A 91 10.77 4.43 -25.03
N THR A 92 10.26 3.78 -26.08
CA THR A 92 10.90 2.59 -26.65
C THR A 92 11.82 2.99 -27.80
N GLN A 93 12.80 2.13 -28.12
CA GLN A 93 13.70 2.34 -29.27
C GLN A 93 12.95 2.42 -30.61
N ASP A 94 11.78 1.80 -30.70
CA ASP A 94 10.90 1.83 -31.89
C ASP A 94 10.12 3.16 -32.01
N GLY A 95 10.44 4.16 -31.19
CA GLY A 95 9.79 5.49 -31.20
C GLY A 95 8.41 5.51 -30.58
N LYS A 96 7.95 4.43 -29.91
CA LYS A 96 6.66 4.41 -29.23
C LYS A 96 6.76 5.10 -27.89
N ASN A 97 5.74 5.90 -27.59
CA ASN A 97 5.55 6.56 -26.29
C ASN A 97 4.35 5.91 -25.60
N ILE A 98 4.58 5.25 -24.45
CA ILE A 98 3.58 4.48 -23.73
C ILE A 98 3.40 5.07 -22.34
N LEU A 99 2.26 5.74 -22.12
CA LEU A 99 1.86 6.18 -20.80
C LEU A 99 1.18 5.02 -20.08
N THR A 100 1.77 4.57 -18.97
CA THR A 100 1.25 3.42 -18.22
C THR A 100 1.41 3.63 -16.72
N GLU A 101 0.75 2.78 -15.95
CA GLU A 101 0.86 2.73 -14.49
C GLU A 101 1.47 1.38 -14.09
N ILE A 102 2.61 1.42 -13.40
CA ILE A 102 3.29 0.24 -12.92
C ILE A 102 3.01 0.10 -11.42
N GLU A 103 2.46 -1.02 -11.03
CA GLU A 103 2.08 -1.34 -9.67
C GLU A 103 3.06 -2.38 -9.08
N VAL A 104 3.33 -2.29 -7.79
CA VAL A 104 4.13 -3.30 -7.07
C VAL A 104 3.51 -4.68 -7.28
N ASN A 105 4.35 -5.67 -7.57
CA ASN A 105 3.98 -7.05 -7.91
C ASN A 105 3.19 -7.24 -9.22
N LYS A 106 2.99 -6.18 -10.03
CA LYS A 106 2.37 -6.27 -11.35
C LYS A 106 3.29 -5.63 -12.40
N PRO A 107 4.25 -6.39 -12.94
CA PRO A 107 5.20 -5.86 -13.91
C PRO A 107 4.53 -5.49 -15.22
N PHE A 108 4.94 -4.36 -15.78
CA PHE A 108 4.59 -3.99 -17.14
C PHE A 108 5.53 -4.67 -18.12
N LYS A 109 4.96 -5.22 -19.22
CA LYS A 109 5.72 -5.94 -20.24
C LYS A 109 5.75 -5.13 -21.54
N VAL A 110 6.94 -4.89 -22.07
CA VAL A 110 7.15 -4.19 -23.33
C VAL A 110 8.40 -4.73 -24.04
N ASN A 111 8.28 -5.06 -25.32
CA ASN A 111 9.40 -5.51 -26.17
C ASN A 111 10.27 -6.62 -25.54
N GLY A 112 9.66 -7.57 -24.81
CA GLY A 112 10.36 -8.66 -24.13
C GLY A 112 11.01 -8.26 -22.80
N TRP A 113 10.87 -7.02 -22.36
CA TRP A 113 11.27 -6.55 -21.04
C TRP A 113 10.11 -6.61 -20.07
N LYS A 114 10.40 -6.88 -18.81
CA LYS A 114 9.49 -6.75 -17.68
C LYS A 114 10.01 -5.63 -16.79
N ILE A 115 9.15 -4.65 -16.52
CA ILE A 115 9.48 -3.49 -15.69
C ILE A 115 8.74 -3.64 -14.37
N TYR A 116 9.49 -3.77 -13.29
CA TYR A 116 8.98 -3.90 -11.93
C TYR A 116 9.18 -2.59 -11.19
N GLN A 117 8.22 -2.20 -10.35
CA GLN A 117 8.44 -1.15 -9.36
C GLN A 117 9.16 -1.78 -8.16
N LEU A 118 10.41 -1.35 -7.91
CA LEU A 118 11.24 -1.88 -6.84
C LEU A 118 11.05 -1.10 -5.55
N SER A 119 11.17 0.22 -5.60
CA SER A 119 11.03 1.09 -4.43
C SER A 119 10.58 2.50 -4.80
N TYR A 120 10.36 3.32 -3.79
CA TYR A 120 10.04 4.75 -3.89
C TYR A 120 10.60 5.47 -2.66
N ASN A 121 10.54 6.80 -2.61
CA ASN A 121 10.92 7.53 -1.40
C ASN A 121 9.86 7.37 -0.31
N GLU A 122 10.09 6.44 0.61
CA GLU A 122 9.17 6.09 1.69
C GLU A 122 8.92 7.25 2.67
N GLN A 123 9.91 8.13 2.89
CA GLN A 123 9.77 9.28 3.77
C GLN A 123 8.69 10.24 3.28
N MET A 124 8.61 10.44 1.97
CA MET A 124 7.59 11.28 1.35
C MET A 124 6.26 10.54 1.12
N GLY A 125 6.25 9.21 1.19
CA GLY A 125 5.06 8.38 1.02
C GLY A 125 4.33 8.66 -0.30
N LYS A 126 3.04 8.97 -0.23
CA LYS A 126 2.20 9.25 -1.42
C LYS A 126 2.60 10.48 -2.22
N TRP A 127 3.47 11.33 -1.71
CA TRP A 127 3.99 12.53 -2.39
C TRP A 127 5.40 12.30 -2.97
N SER A 128 5.88 11.05 -2.94
CA SER A 128 7.16 10.71 -3.54
C SER A 128 7.16 11.05 -5.04
N ASN A 129 8.18 11.78 -5.45
CA ASN A 129 8.47 12.10 -6.85
C ASN A 129 9.56 11.20 -7.44
N VAL A 130 10.05 10.25 -6.65
CA VAL A 130 11.09 9.30 -7.05
C VAL A 130 10.55 7.89 -6.94
N SER A 131 10.70 7.13 -8.02
CA SER A 131 10.41 5.70 -8.05
C SER A 131 11.58 4.97 -8.69
N VAL A 132 11.96 3.84 -8.12
CA VAL A 132 13.01 2.97 -8.64
C VAL A 132 12.37 1.79 -9.35
N PHE A 133 12.79 1.56 -10.59
CA PHE A 133 12.32 0.46 -11.41
C PHE A 133 13.44 -0.51 -11.71
N GLU A 134 13.11 -1.79 -11.72
CA GLU A 134 13.97 -2.86 -12.18
C GLU A 134 13.49 -3.35 -13.55
N LEU A 135 14.40 -3.39 -14.50
CA LEU A 135 14.15 -3.88 -15.85
C LEU A 135 14.78 -5.26 -16.01
N VAL A 136 13.94 -6.27 -16.23
CA VAL A 136 14.39 -7.65 -16.39
C VAL A 136 14.07 -8.15 -17.79
N ARG A 137 15.05 -8.73 -18.44
CA ARG A 137 14.90 -9.46 -19.72
C ARG A 137 15.53 -10.83 -19.57
N ASP A 138 14.71 -11.86 -19.65
CA ASP A 138 15.16 -13.24 -19.56
C ASP A 138 14.69 -14.03 -20.80
N PRO A 139 15.53 -14.11 -21.85
CA PRO A 139 15.23 -14.84 -23.07
C PRO A 139 15.25 -16.37 -22.84
N TRP A 140 15.96 -16.86 -21.83
CA TRP A 140 16.13 -18.28 -21.54
C TRP A 140 14.99 -18.88 -20.72
N LEU A 141 14.12 -18.07 -20.18
CA LEU A 141 12.99 -18.54 -19.35
C LEU A 141 12.11 -19.58 -20.07
N SER A 142 11.91 -19.43 -21.38
CA SER A 142 11.14 -20.38 -22.18
C SER A 142 11.81 -21.76 -22.25
N VAL A 143 13.12 -21.81 -22.31
CA VAL A 143 13.90 -23.05 -22.33
C VAL A 143 13.78 -23.78 -20.99
N VAL A 144 13.80 -23.03 -19.89
CA VAL A 144 13.61 -23.56 -18.53
C VAL A 144 12.23 -24.21 -18.40
N TYR A 145 11.17 -23.54 -18.89
CA TYR A 145 9.82 -24.14 -18.87
C TYR A 145 9.72 -25.43 -19.66
N VAL A 146 10.33 -25.49 -20.85
CA VAL A 146 10.38 -26.74 -21.64
C VAL A 146 11.07 -27.85 -20.84
N GLY A 147 12.18 -27.57 -20.18
CA GLY A 147 12.87 -28.53 -19.32
C GLY A 147 12.00 -29.02 -18.16
N ILE A 148 11.27 -28.14 -17.50
CA ILE A 148 10.34 -28.49 -16.41
C ILE A 148 9.21 -29.39 -16.92
N TYR A 149 8.61 -29.06 -18.06
CA TYR A 149 7.54 -29.88 -18.64
C TYR A 149 8.03 -31.29 -19.03
N LEU A 150 9.23 -31.40 -19.63
CA LEU A 150 9.84 -32.68 -19.95
C LEU A 150 10.08 -33.53 -18.69
N LEU A 151 10.53 -32.91 -17.61
CA LEU A 151 10.75 -33.58 -16.33
C LEU A 151 9.43 -34.12 -15.75
N ILE A 152 8.36 -33.33 -15.79
CA ILE A 152 7.04 -33.76 -15.32
C ILE A 152 6.52 -34.92 -16.15
N ILE A 153 6.62 -34.85 -17.47
CA ILE A 153 6.18 -35.93 -18.38
C ILE A 153 6.98 -37.21 -18.12
N GLY A 154 8.31 -37.08 -17.94
CA GLY A 154 9.18 -38.22 -17.59
C GLY A 154 8.80 -38.87 -16.27
N ALA A 155 8.51 -38.06 -15.24
CA ALA A 155 8.07 -38.56 -13.94
C ALA A 155 6.73 -39.35 -14.05
N ILE A 156 5.74 -38.80 -14.76
CA ILE A 156 4.46 -39.44 -14.98
C ILE A 156 4.66 -40.77 -15.75
N GLY A 157 5.49 -40.75 -16.80
CA GLY A 157 5.82 -41.98 -17.55
C GLY A 157 6.43 -43.08 -16.69
N MET A 158 7.33 -42.67 -15.77
CA MET A 158 7.95 -43.61 -14.84
C MET A 158 6.94 -44.24 -13.87
N PHE A 159 6.00 -43.45 -13.33
CA PHE A 159 4.93 -43.96 -12.46
C PHE A 159 4.02 -44.93 -13.19
N LEU A 160 3.62 -44.63 -14.43
CA LEU A 160 2.77 -45.50 -15.24
C LEU A 160 3.46 -46.81 -15.60
N THR A 161 4.76 -46.79 -15.86
CA THR A 161 5.53 -47.99 -16.18
C THR A 161 5.79 -48.86 -14.94
N ALA A 162 6.05 -48.23 -13.80
CA ALA A 162 6.23 -48.93 -12.53
C ALA A 162 4.94 -49.60 -12.06
N SER A 163 3.77 -49.01 -12.32
CA SER A 163 2.46 -49.58 -11.99
C SER A 163 2.18 -50.87 -12.80
N LYS A 164 2.51 -50.88 -14.08
CA LYS A 164 2.32 -52.06 -14.95
C LYS A 164 3.20 -53.27 -14.57
N LYS A 165 4.37 -53.03 -13.96
CA LYS A 165 5.30 -54.12 -13.55
C LYS A 165 4.83 -54.84 -12.28
N LYS A 166 3.83 -54.36 -11.58
CA LYS A 166 3.27 -54.98 -10.37
C LYS A 166 2.11 -55.90 -10.62
N GLU A 167 1.56 -55.92 -11.86
CA GLU A 167 0.42 -56.79 -12.26
C GLU A 167 0.82 -58.05 -13.02
N ASN A 168 2.12 -58.29 -13.30
CA ASN A 168 2.69 -59.49 -13.86
C ASN A 168 3.60 -60.18 -12.81
#